data_750892f51c44e2691245d41460f38436
#
_entry.id   750892f51c44e2691245d41460f38436
#
_cell.length_a   1.000
_cell.length_b   1.000
_cell.length_c   1.000
_cell.angle_alpha   90.00
_cell.angle_beta   90.00
_cell.angle_gamma   90.00
#
_symmetry.space_group_name_H-M   'P 1'
#
loop_
_entity.id
_entity.type
_entity.pdbx_description
1 polymer ?
#
loop_
_entity_poly.entity_id
_entity_poly.type
_entity_poly.pdbx_seq_one_letter_code
_entity_poly.pdbx_strand_id
1 'polypeptide(L)'
;CKGGTRIEVKGVSHNKWIPDVTHYECFRQWALLAIRDTLKKRIKKEDWKMGVLELDPKKYKFYFTPITDAIGRGEKLYAVNLPKFAGLLSHFCQPGRPFYDEFVGRLKVIACLERPNMATSEDIDDVVSDHVFDQVRAQMNASEEDAQIIFWAPEDDVKTALETIEERALMAFDGVPNETRKVMYDATTIFERVLPGADRMYPDTDSAPIPLSNDYIESLRKNIPDEVADRYVQCTKWGIPEDCFDYIFTYNHFPRIRQIVEETGMSPKFVGTLFGHTLRHLHGQYGEIPFCTCRIAKMLAFLKAENIHPAIAKKMLKVMFEDPEMDFADILTVIGFQKMDAKELKEKAKELAKAPFTPNRKNTKPCDKVNSIMGELSLMGLGNMNLGELAKEI
;
A
#
# COMPACT_ATOMS: atom_id res chain seq x y z
N CYS A 1 -0.44 -9.88 -11.20
CA CYS A 1 0.98 -9.80 -11.60
C CYS A 1 1.33 -10.97 -12.49
N LYS A 2 1.94 -10.73 -13.67
CA LYS A 2 2.40 -11.82 -14.56
C LYS A 2 3.45 -12.66 -13.84
N GLY A 3 3.19 -13.96 -13.65
CA GLY A 3 4.16 -14.95 -13.17
C GLY A 3 4.33 -15.04 -11.65
N GLY A 4 3.52 -14.37 -10.85
CA GLY A 4 3.54 -14.52 -9.38
C GLY A 4 2.64 -15.67 -8.91
N THR A 5 3.03 -16.31 -7.79
CA THR A 5 2.20 -17.31 -7.12
C THR A 5 1.11 -16.62 -6.30
N ARG A 6 -0.12 -17.12 -6.40
CA ARG A 6 -1.23 -16.60 -5.59
C ARG A 6 -1.13 -17.14 -4.16
N ILE A 7 -1.15 -16.24 -3.20
CA ILE A 7 -1.29 -16.54 -1.77
C ILE A 7 -2.60 -15.93 -1.29
N GLU A 8 -3.40 -16.71 -0.60
CA GLU A 8 -4.58 -16.23 0.09
C GLU A 8 -4.24 -16.02 1.57
N VAL A 9 -4.51 -14.83 2.10
CA VAL A 9 -4.30 -14.51 3.52
C VAL A 9 -5.66 -14.31 4.19
N LYS A 10 -5.93 -15.08 5.24
CA LYS A 10 -7.19 -15.05 6.00
C LYS A 10 -6.99 -14.54 7.43
N GLY A 11 -8.07 -14.07 8.04
CA GLY A 11 -8.10 -13.68 9.45
C GLY A 11 -7.53 -12.29 9.73
N VAL A 12 -7.50 -11.40 8.73
CA VAL A 12 -7.13 -9.99 8.94
C VAL A 12 -8.29 -9.28 9.64
N SER A 13 -8.23 -9.21 10.97
CA SER A 13 -9.31 -8.63 11.80
C SER A 13 -9.31 -7.10 11.80
N HIS A 14 -8.18 -6.47 11.49
CA HIS A 14 -8.04 -5.01 11.51
C HIS A 14 -7.31 -4.49 10.29
N ASN A 15 -7.86 -3.48 9.64
CA ASN A 15 -7.26 -2.85 8.45
C ASN A 15 -5.84 -2.33 8.70
N LYS A 16 -5.54 -1.89 9.92
CA LYS A 16 -4.19 -1.44 10.32
C LYS A 16 -3.11 -2.50 10.19
N TRP A 17 -3.46 -3.79 10.13
CA TRP A 17 -2.50 -4.88 9.97
C TRP A 17 -2.11 -5.12 8.50
N ILE A 18 -2.89 -4.61 7.55
CA ILE A 18 -2.65 -4.85 6.11
C ILE A 18 -1.23 -4.45 5.67
N PRO A 19 -0.69 -3.28 6.04
CA PRO A 19 0.67 -2.93 5.67
C PRO A 19 1.72 -3.91 6.19
N ASP A 20 1.65 -4.30 7.47
CA ASP A 20 2.61 -5.21 8.10
C ASP A 20 2.49 -6.62 7.53
N VAL A 21 1.26 -7.14 7.39
CA VAL A 21 0.99 -8.44 6.76
C VAL A 21 1.55 -8.48 5.34
N THR A 22 1.32 -7.42 4.55
CA THR A 22 1.83 -7.33 3.18
C THR A 22 3.36 -7.29 3.17
N HIS A 23 3.96 -6.51 4.07
CA HIS A 23 5.41 -6.39 4.17
C HIS A 23 6.05 -7.74 4.55
N TYR A 24 5.51 -8.41 5.57
CA TYR A 24 6.03 -9.71 6.03
C TYR A 24 5.82 -10.82 5.00
N GLU A 25 4.71 -10.81 4.26
CA GLU A 25 4.50 -11.76 3.17
C GLU A 25 5.44 -11.51 1.99
N CYS A 26 5.72 -10.26 1.64
CA CYS A 26 6.74 -9.92 0.64
C CYS A 26 8.13 -10.43 1.08
N PHE A 27 8.50 -10.21 2.34
CA PHE A 27 9.75 -10.71 2.89
C PHE A 27 9.80 -12.24 2.87
N ARG A 28 8.71 -12.92 3.27
CA ARG A 28 8.61 -14.38 3.22
C ARG A 28 8.83 -14.92 1.81
N GLN A 29 8.16 -14.35 0.82
CA GLN A 29 8.31 -14.77 -0.56
C GLN A 29 9.75 -14.56 -1.06
N TRP A 30 10.35 -13.43 -0.72
CA TRP A 30 11.75 -13.17 -1.04
C TRP A 30 12.68 -14.20 -0.40
N ALA A 31 12.48 -14.52 0.89
CA ALA A 31 13.26 -15.54 1.59
C ALA A 31 13.10 -16.93 0.97
N LEU A 32 11.87 -17.34 0.65
CA LEU A 32 11.62 -18.63 -0.03
C LEU A 32 12.28 -18.70 -1.41
N LEU A 33 12.31 -17.60 -2.15
CA LEU A 33 13.04 -17.55 -3.44
C LEU A 33 14.55 -17.64 -3.23
N ALA A 34 15.11 -17.03 -2.18
CA ALA A 34 16.52 -17.16 -1.84
C ALA A 34 16.90 -18.60 -1.44
N ILE A 35 16.04 -19.28 -0.67
CA ILE A 35 16.17 -20.70 -0.34
C ILE A 35 16.17 -21.54 -1.61
N ARG A 36 15.21 -21.34 -2.51
CA ARG A 36 15.12 -22.01 -3.81
C ARG A 36 16.41 -21.86 -4.61
N ASP A 37 16.90 -20.63 -4.73
CA ASP A 37 18.06 -20.33 -5.56
C ASP A 37 19.35 -20.92 -4.95
N THR A 38 19.39 -21.04 -3.62
CA THR A 38 20.47 -21.74 -2.92
C THR A 38 20.43 -23.24 -3.14
N LEU A 39 19.24 -23.86 -3.00
CA LEU A 39 19.07 -25.29 -3.25
C LEU A 39 19.42 -25.67 -4.68
N LYS A 40 18.93 -24.90 -5.68
CA LYS A 40 19.24 -25.16 -7.11
C LYS A 40 20.73 -25.08 -7.44
N LYS A 41 21.54 -24.37 -6.67
CA LYS A 41 22.99 -24.35 -6.80
C LYS A 41 23.66 -25.58 -6.20
N ARG A 42 23.04 -26.18 -5.17
CA ARG A 42 23.60 -27.29 -4.39
C ARG A 42 23.26 -28.66 -5.00
N ILE A 43 22.00 -28.82 -5.49
CA ILE A 43 21.50 -30.10 -5.99
C ILE A 43 20.35 -29.85 -6.98
N LYS A 44 20.18 -30.76 -7.97
CA LYS A 44 18.99 -30.73 -8.83
C LYS A 44 17.81 -31.36 -8.13
N LYS A 45 16.61 -30.86 -8.39
CA LYS A 45 15.37 -31.37 -7.79
C LYS A 45 15.14 -32.85 -8.07
N GLU A 46 15.49 -33.28 -9.28
CA GLU A 46 15.32 -34.68 -9.77
C GLU A 46 16.25 -35.65 -9.04
N ASP A 47 17.41 -35.19 -8.55
CA ASP A 47 18.40 -36.00 -7.85
C ASP A 47 18.17 -35.99 -6.32
N TRP A 48 17.30 -35.13 -5.84
CA TRP A 48 17.02 -34.99 -4.40
C TRP A 48 16.09 -36.09 -3.89
N LYS A 49 16.51 -36.77 -2.82
CA LYS A 49 15.72 -37.81 -2.15
C LYS A 49 15.84 -37.65 -0.65
N MET A 50 14.71 -37.63 0.03
CA MET A 50 14.62 -37.62 1.47
C MET A 50 15.13 -38.97 2.06
N GLY A 51 15.95 -38.89 3.09
CA GLY A 51 16.32 -40.05 3.90
C GLY A 51 15.35 -40.19 5.08
N VAL A 52 15.00 -41.41 5.47
CA VAL A 52 14.10 -41.70 6.60
C VAL A 52 14.72 -42.77 7.49
N LEU A 53 14.64 -42.56 8.82
CA LEU A 53 15.11 -43.47 9.84
C LEU A 53 14.12 -43.53 11.00
N GLU A 54 13.59 -44.70 11.33
CA GLU A 54 12.84 -44.89 12.57
C GLU A 54 13.82 -44.92 13.74
N LEU A 55 13.55 -44.10 14.76
CA LEU A 55 14.40 -43.99 15.95
C LEU A 55 13.89 -44.91 17.08
N ASP A 56 14.77 -45.75 17.58
CA ASP A 56 14.50 -46.50 18.82
C ASP A 56 14.70 -45.55 20.03
N PRO A 57 13.63 -45.17 20.75
CA PRO A 57 13.75 -44.22 21.86
C PRO A 57 14.74 -44.63 22.97
N LYS A 58 15.06 -45.93 23.07
CA LYS A 58 15.97 -46.46 24.07
C LYS A 58 17.44 -46.15 23.79
N LYS A 59 17.74 -45.79 22.53
CA LYS A 59 19.13 -45.49 22.10
C LYS A 59 19.51 -44.02 22.25
N TYR A 60 18.52 -43.15 22.47
CA TYR A 60 18.73 -41.71 22.51
C TYR A 60 18.24 -41.13 23.83
N LYS A 61 18.90 -40.08 24.32
CA LYS A 61 18.46 -39.35 25.50
C LYS A 61 17.76 -38.05 25.08
N PHE A 62 16.47 -38.06 25.23
CA PHE A 62 15.64 -36.86 25.02
C PHE A 62 15.28 -36.24 26.39
N TYR A 63 15.42 -34.90 26.46
CA TYR A 63 15.04 -34.10 27.64
C TYR A 63 13.85 -33.17 27.35
N PHE A 64 13.49 -33.03 26.08
CA PHE A 64 12.36 -32.23 25.67
C PHE A 64 11.05 -32.95 25.99
N THR A 65 10.28 -32.33 26.92
CA THR A 65 9.06 -32.94 27.46
C THR A 65 8.10 -33.45 26.40
N PRO A 66 7.82 -32.72 25.29
CA PRO A 66 6.92 -33.20 24.23
C PRO A 66 7.35 -34.54 23.61
N ILE A 67 8.66 -34.76 23.44
CA ILE A 67 9.20 -36.03 22.92
C ILE A 67 9.04 -37.13 23.98
N THR A 68 9.38 -36.85 25.24
CA THR A 68 9.25 -37.85 26.30
C THR A 68 7.80 -38.24 26.55
N ASP A 69 6.87 -37.33 26.45
CA ASP A 69 5.45 -37.59 26.56
C ASP A 69 4.94 -38.42 25.38
N ALA A 70 5.38 -38.11 24.14
CA ALA A 70 5.07 -38.89 22.94
C ALA A 70 5.55 -40.35 23.07
N ILE A 71 6.78 -40.57 23.58
CA ILE A 71 7.30 -41.89 23.87
C ILE A 71 6.42 -42.59 24.93
N GLY A 72 6.00 -41.86 25.98
CA GLY A 72 5.12 -42.37 27.01
C GLY A 72 3.71 -42.78 26.48
N ARG A 73 3.23 -42.15 25.44
CA ARG A 73 1.99 -42.51 24.73
C ARG A 73 2.20 -43.63 23.70
N GLY A 74 3.43 -44.09 23.48
CA GLY A 74 3.72 -45.13 22.49
C GLY A 74 3.78 -44.64 21.04
N GLU A 75 3.94 -43.32 20.84
CA GLU A 75 4.12 -42.74 19.50
C GLU A 75 5.47 -43.15 18.92
N LYS A 76 5.53 -43.18 17.59
CA LYS A 76 6.75 -43.46 16.84
C LYS A 76 7.60 -42.21 16.66
N LEU A 77 8.91 -42.36 16.75
CA LEU A 77 9.89 -41.32 16.46
C LEU A 77 10.59 -41.59 15.14
N TYR A 78 10.68 -40.59 14.31
CA TYR A 78 11.39 -40.66 13.03
C TYR A 78 12.37 -39.50 12.89
N ALA A 79 13.53 -39.82 12.31
CA ALA A 79 14.43 -38.83 11.80
C ALA A 79 14.35 -38.79 10.28
N VAL A 80 14.38 -37.59 9.74
CA VAL A 80 14.36 -37.31 8.30
C VAL A 80 15.62 -36.56 7.94
N ASN A 81 16.38 -37.03 6.96
CA ASN A 81 17.49 -36.30 6.37
C ASN A 81 17.02 -35.53 5.14
N LEU A 82 17.33 -34.26 5.10
CA LEU A 82 17.07 -33.35 3.98
C LEU A 82 18.41 -33.00 3.31
N PRO A 83 18.82 -33.70 2.25
CA PRO A 83 20.10 -33.46 1.56
C PRO A 83 20.23 -32.00 1.10
N LYS A 84 21.37 -31.37 1.37
CA LYS A 84 21.73 -30.01 0.94
C LYS A 84 20.91 -28.88 1.56
N PHE A 85 20.19 -29.16 2.64
CA PHE A 85 19.39 -28.16 3.37
C PHE A 85 20.14 -27.48 4.53
N ALA A 86 21.41 -27.79 4.78
CA ALA A 86 22.17 -27.17 5.87
C ALA A 86 22.14 -25.62 5.78
N GLY A 87 21.79 -24.98 6.90
CA GLY A 87 21.65 -23.53 7.05
C GLY A 87 20.36 -22.95 6.41
N LEU A 88 19.45 -23.79 5.91
CA LEU A 88 18.21 -23.35 5.32
C LEU A 88 17.01 -23.46 6.25
N LEU A 89 16.98 -24.43 7.16
CA LEU A 89 15.86 -24.61 8.08
C LEU A 89 15.75 -23.46 9.05
N SER A 90 16.89 -22.94 9.54
CA SER A 90 16.96 -21.77 10.43
C SER A 90 16.84 -20.42 9.72
N HIS A 91 16.79 -20.41 8.37
CA HIS A 91 16.64 -19.15 7.63
C HIS A 91 15.31 -18.47 7.91
N PHE A 92 15.34 -17.23 8.41
CA PHE A 92 14.13 -16.49 8.73
C PHE A 92 13.32 -16.15 7.47
N CYS A 93 12.06 -16.56 7.45
CA CYS A 93 11.10 -16.23 6.43
C CYS A 93 10.16 -15.09 6.83
N GLN A 94 9.96 -14.89 8.13
CA GLN A 94 9.20 -13.77 8.71
C GLN A 94 9.84 -13.40 10.05
N PRO A 95 9.53 -12.26 10.65
CA PRO A 95 10.01 -11.92 11.98
C PRO A 95 9.73 -13.04 12.98
N GLY A 96 10.79 -13.58 13.59
CA GLY A 96 10.70 -14.68 14.55
C GLY A 96 10.22 -16.03 13.99
N ARG A 97 10.11 -16.19 12.67
CA ARG A 97 9.66 -17.43 12.03
C ARG A 97 10.65 -17.92 10.98
N PRO A 98 11.47 -18.90 11.34
CA PRO A 98 12.40 -19.55 10.42
C PRO A 98 11.66 -20.45 9.42
N PHE A 99 12.40 -20.94 8.43
CA PHE A 99 11.85 -21.80 7.38
C PHE A 99 11.28 -23.12 7.91
N TYR A 100 11.85 -23.67 9.00
CA TYR A 100 11.29 -24.89 9.60
C TYR A 100 9.84 -24.71 10.09
N ASP A 101 9.39 -23.50 10.43
CA ASP A 101 7.98 -23.22 10.77
C ASP A 101 7.00 -23.56 9.64
N GLU A 102 7.48 -23.56 8.40
CA GLU A 102 6.68 -23.98 7.24
C GLU A 102 6.37 -25.50 7.28
N PHE A 103 7.29 -26.32 7.81
CA PHE A 103 7.07 -27.74 8.05
C PHE A 103 6.16 -27.96 9.27
N VAL A 104 6.44 -27.30 10.38
CA VAL A 104 5.63 -27.36 11.61
C VAL A 104 4.17 -27.04 11.34
N GLY A 105 3.89 -26.00 10.53
CA GLY A 105 2.54 -25.62 10.17
C GLY A 105 1.82 -26.66 9.32
N ARG A 106 2.51 -27.28 8.38
CA ARG A 106 1.96 -28.31 7.51
C ARG A 106 1.72 -29.63 8.24
N LEU A 107 2.65 -30.06 9.10
CA LEU A 107 2.47 -31.23 9.95
C LEU A 107 1.24 -31.10 10.85
N LYS A 108 0.99 -29.88 11.40
CA LYS A 108 -0.22 -29.63 12.19
C LYS A 108 -1.49 -29.78 11.38
N VAL A 109 -1.53 -29.22 10.16
CA VAL A 109 -2.78 -29.13 9.40
C VAL A 109 -3.04 -30.38 8.56
N ILE A 110 -2.00 -30.96 7.95
CA ILE A 110 -2.13 -32.09 7.00
C ILE A 110 -2.04 -33.43 7.73
N ALA A 111 -1.05 -33.57 8.62
CA ALA A 111 -0.82 -34.80 9.38
C ALA A 111 -1.50 -34.78 10.77
N CYS A 112 -2.25 -33.74 11.11
CA CYS A 112 -2.96 -33.57 12.38
C CYS A 112 -2.09 -33.66 13.64
N LEU A 113 -0.80 -33.36 13.53
CA LEU A 113 0.16 -33.40 14.63
C LEU A 113 0.17 -32.05 15.36
N GLU A 114 -0.31 -32.04 16.61
CA GLU A 114 -0.32 -30.81 17.42
C GLU A 114 1.10 -30.33 17.76
N ARG A 115 1.25 -29.01 17.87
CA ARG A 115 2.53 -28.37 18.22
C ARG A 115 2.86 -28.54 19.72
N PRO A 116 4.13 -28.72 20.07
CA PRO A 116 5.29 -28.94 19.19
C PRO A 116 5.28 -30.34 18.60
N ASN A 117 5.60 -30.47 17.33
CA ASN A 117 5.45 -31.73 16.56
C ASN A 117 6.74 -32.19 15.87
N MET A 118 7.78 -31.39 15.94
CA MET A 118 9.10 -31.72 15.39
C MET A 118 10.20 -30.90 16.07
N ALA A 119 11.43 -31.35 15.91
CA ALA A 119 12.67 -30.64 16.23
C ALA A 119 13.59 -30.74 15.04
N THR A 120 14.51 -29.78 14.87
CA THR A 120 15.45 -29.73 13.76
C THR A 120 16.90 -29.65 14.25
N SER A 121 17.84 -30.07 13.40
CA SER A 121 19.27 -29.87 13.65
C SER A 121 19.70 -28.39 13.62
N GLU A 122 18.77 -27.48 13.38
CA GLU A 122 18.98 -26.02 13.29
C GLU A 122 18.01 -25.25 14.16
N ASP A 123 17.44 -25.88 15.20
CA ASP A 123 16.57 -25.20 16.15
C ASP A 123 17.35 -24.13 16.92
N ILE A 124 16.74 -22.96 17.05
CA ILE A 124 17.35 -21.82 17.76
C ILE A 124 17.39 -22.08 19.27
N ASP A 125 16.42 -22.86 19.78
CA ASP A 125 16.23 -23.13 21.22
C ASP A 125 16.90 -24.43 21.69
N ASP A 126 17.66 -25.13 20.85
CA ASP A 126 18.39 -26.39 21.14
C ASP A 126 17.54 -27.42 21.91
N VAL A 127 16.27 -27.58 21.51
CA VAL A 127 15.31 -28.48 22.21
C VAL A 127 15.71 -29.95 22.20
N VAL A 128 16.51 -30.36 21.22
CA VAL A 128 17.18 -31.65 21.11
C VAL A 128 18.66 -31.41 20.95
N SER A 129 19.48 -32.07 21.80
CA SER A 129 20.91 -31.80 21.79
C SER A 129 21.59 -32.17 20.48
N ASP A 130 22.66 -31.43 20.14
CA ASP A 130 23.53 -31.71 18.98
C ASP A 130 24.03 -33.15 18.96
N HIS A 131 24.33 -33.71 20.13
CA HIS A 131 24.79 -35.10 20.22
C HIS A 131 23.76 -36.11 19.68
N VAL A 132 22.47 -35.88 19.86
CA VAL A 132 21.42 -36.74 19.25
C VAL A 132 21.43 -36.57 17.74
N PHE A 133 21.51 -35.35 17.24
CA PHE A 133 21.57 -35.10 15.79
C PHE A 133 22.85 -35.67 15.17
N ASP A 134 23.99 -35.63 15.85
CA ASP A 134 25.24 -36.25 15.40
C ASP A 134 25.09 -37.78 15.27
N GLN A 135 24.45 -38.42 16.26
CA GLN A 135 24.16 -39.85 16.17
C GLN A 135 23.22 -40.18 15.04
N VAL A 136 22.17 -39.38 14.82
CA VAL A 136 21.23 -39.54 13.71
C VAL A 136 21.95 -39.36 12.37
N ARG A 137 22.77 -38.31 12.24
CA ARG A 137 23.57 -38.03 11.05
C ARG A 137 24.49 -39.20 10.69
N ALA A 138 25.18 -39.73 11.70
CA ALA A 138 26.08 -40.88 11.52
C ALA A 138 25.32 -42.15 11.07
N GLN A 139 24.13 -42.44 11.66
CA GLN A 139 23.34 -43.62 11.27
C GLN A 139 22.73 -43.48 9.86
N MET A 140 22.40 -42.27 9.43
CA MET A 140 21.86 -42.01 8.10
C MET A 140 22.96 -41.81 7.04
N ASN A 141 24.24 -41.87 7.40
CA ASN A 141 25.37 -41.49 6.53
C ASN A 141 25.15 -40.12 5.89
N ALA A 142 24.58 -39.19 6.62
CA ALA A 142 24.25 -37.85 6.14
C ALA A 142 25.50 -36.96 6.10
N SER A 143 25.53 -36.05 5.15
CA SER A 143 26.61 -35.07 4.96
C SER A 143 26.44 -33.87 5.93
N GLU A 144 27.52 -33.13 6.18
CA GLU A 144 27.47 -31.84 6.87
C GLU A 144 26.65 -30.77 6.13
N GLU A 145 26.44 -30.95 4.84
CA GLU A 145 25.61 -30.06 4.03
C GLU A 145 24.12 -30.40 4.09
N ASP A 146 23.75 -31.41 4.87
CA ASP A 146 22.37 -31.86 5.04
C ASP A 146 21.79 -31.33 6.36
N ALA A 147 20.47 -31.16 6.43
CA ALA A 147 19.75 -30.85 7.65
C ALA A 147 18.86 -32.02 8.07
N GLN A 148 18.59 -32.15 9.36
CA GLN A 148 17.77 -33.21 9.91
C GLN A 148 16.54 -32.66 10.62
N ILE A 149 15.42 -33.41 10.52
CA ILE A 149 14.21 -33.21 11.29
C ILE A 149 13.94 -34.46 12.10
N ILE A 150 13.64 -34.32 13.38
CA ILE A 150 13.08 -35.39 14.21
C ILE A 150 11.63 -35.03 14.49
N PHE A 151 10.70 -35.93 14.18
CA PHE A 151 9.30 -35.77 14.51
C PHE A 151 8.74 -37.00 15.22
N TRP A 152 7.57 -36.85 15.86
CA TRP A 152 6.87 -37.91 16.57
C TRP A 152 5.40 -37.90 16.18
N ALA A 153 4.85 -39.09 16.05
CA ALA A 153 3.47 -39.25 15.60
C ALA A 153 2.89 -40.62 16.02
N PRO A 154 1.56 -40.73 16.17
CA PRO A 154 0.88 -42.02 16.15
C PRO A 154 1.24 -42.80 14.89
N GLU A 155 1.29 -44.13 14.98
CA GLU A 155 1.72 -44.97 13.85
C GLU A 155 0.89 -44.76 12.57
N ASP A 156 -0.42 -44.52 12.71
CA ASP A 156 -1.33 -44.25 11.60
C ASP A 156 -1.03 -42.94 10.86
N ASP A 157 -0.45 -41.94 11.54
CA ASP A 157 -0.17 -40.62 10.99
C ASP A 157 1.26 -40.49 10.42
N VAL A 158 2.15 -41.44 10.72
CA VAL A 158 3.57 -41.40 10.30
C VAL A 158 3.71 -41.25 8.78
N LYS A 159 2.95 -42.03 8.03
CA LYS A 159 3.01 -41.98 6.54
C LYS A 159 2.65 -40.58 6.05
N THR A 160 1.56 -40.01 6.53
CA THR A 160 1.10 -38.67 6.13
C THR A 160 2.12 -37.60 6.55
N ALA A 161 2.73 -37.74 7.73
CA ALA A 161 3.78 -36.83 8.19
C ALA A 161 5.01 -36.86 7.28
N LEU A 162 5.51 -38.04 6.92
CA LEU A 162 6.62 -38.19 5.99
C LEU A 162 6.33 -37.60 4.62
N GLU A 163 5.19 -37.93 4.03
CA GLU A 163 4.73 -37.35 2.75
C GLU A 163 4.64 -35.82 2.82
N THR A 164 4.15 -35.27 3.93
CA THR A 164 4.03 -33.83 4.17
C THR A 164 5.41 -33.15 4.22
N ILE A 165 6.38 -33.76 4.89
CA ILE A 165 7.76 -33.24 4.97
C ILE A 165 8.41 -33.29 3.57
N GLU A 166 8.31 -34.40 2.87
CA GLU A 166 8.87 -34.57 1.54
C GLU A 166 8.28 -33.56 0.55
N GLU A 167 6.96 -33.44 0.52
CA GLU A 167 6.27 -32.47 -0.34
C GLU A 167 6.73 -31.04 -0.08
N ARG A 168 6.82 -30.65 1.22
CA ARG A 168 7.26 -29.28 1.55
C ARG A 168 8.72 -29.03 1.16
N ALA A 169 9.59 -30.03 1.31
CA ALA A 169 10.97 -29.94 0.89
C ALA A 169 11.09 -29.81 -0.64
N LEU A 170 10.33 -30.60 -1.41
CA LEU A 170 10.27 -30.52 -2.86
C LEU A 170 9.73 -29.15 -3.34
N MET A 171 8.74 -28.59 -2.66
CA MET A 171 8.23 -27.23 -2.96
C MET A 171 9.30 -26.15 -2.76
N ALA A 172 10.32 -26.37 -1.94
CA ALA A 172 11.40 -25.41 -1.77
C ALA A 172 12.20 -25.19 -3.05
N PHE A 173 12.29 -26.18 -3.93
CA PHE A 173 12.91 -26.06 -5.25
C PHE A 173 12.08 -25.22 -6.23
N ASP A 174 10.78 -25.12 -6.01
CA ASP A 174 9.86 -24.33 -6.85
C ASP A 174 9.74 -22.87 -6.34
N GLY A 175 10.00 -22.67 -5.06
CA GLY A 175 9.99 -21.36 -4.37
C GLY A 175 8.74 -21.14 -3.53
N VAL A 176 7.87 -20.25 -3.95
CA VAL A 176 6.67 -19.87 -3.18
C VAL A 176 5.53 -20.84 -3.47
N PRO A 177 5.05 -21.61 -2.47
CA PRO A 177 3.93 -22.52 -2.67
C PRO A 177 2.60 -21.75 -2.79
N ASN A 178 1.67 -22.34 -3.56
CA ASN A 178 0.32 -21.83 -3.70
C ASN A 178 -0.54 -22.31 -2.51
N GLU A 179 -0.81 -21.43 -1.55
CA GLU A 179 -1.42 -21.82 -0.29
C GLU A 179 -2.26 -20.70 0.34
N THR A 180 -3.15 -21.10 1.26
CA THR A 180 -3.86 -20.20 2.15
C THR A 180 -3.11 -20.10 3.48
N ARG A 181 -2.97 -18.87 3.98
CA ARG A 181 -2.27 -18.55 5.22
C ARG A 181 -3.19 -17.81 6.18
N LYS A 182 -3.01 -18.06 7.48
CA LYS A 182 -3.73 -17.39 8.56
C LYS A 182 -2.84 -16.34 9.20
N VAL A 183 -3.38 -15.12 9.36
CA VAL A 183 -2.71 -14.04 10.08
C VAL A 183 -2.73 -14.29 11.58
N MET A 184 -1.60 -14.02 12.21
CA MET A 184 -1.42 -14.00 13.65
C MET A 184 -1.52 -12.56 14.17
N TYR A 185 -1.66 -12.39 15.49
CA TYR A 185 -1.78 -11.07 16.13
C TYR A 185 -0.56 -10.16 15.94
N ASP A 186 0.60 -10.75 15.63
CA ASP A 186 1.88 -10.08 15.34
C ASP A 186 2.04 -9.75 13.84
N ALA A 187 0.97 -9.88 13.06
CA ALA A 187 0.93 -9.74 11.61
C ALA A 187 1.77 -10.77 10.83
N THR A 188 2.42 -11.73 11.48
CA THR A 188 3.01 -12.87 10.78
C THR A 188 1.92 -13.81 10.29
N THR A 189 2.28 -14.73 9.38
CA THR A 189 1.33 -15.70 8.85
C THR A 189 1.83 -17.13 9.05
N ILE A 190 0.89 -18.05 9.25
CA ILE A 190 1.16 -19.49 9.31
C ILE A 190 0.38 -20.22 8.22
N PHE A 191 0.83 -21.42 7.84
CA PHE A 191 0.11 -22.27 6.92
C PHE A 191 -1.27 -22.64 7.47
N GLU A 192 -2.32 -22.51 6.66
CA GLU A 192 -3.67 -22.90 7.03
C GLU A 192 -4.20 -24.07 6.18
N ARG A 193 -3.97 -24.02 4.88
CA ARG A 193 -4.34 -25.10 3.95
C ARG A 193 -3.72 -24.88 2.57
N VAL A 194 -3.72 -25.91 1.76
CA VAL A 194 -3.45 -25.80 0.32
C VAL A 194 -4.53 -24.91 -0.30
N LEU A 195 -4.15 -24.00 -1.20
CA LEU A 195 -5.13 -23.20 -1.91
C LEU A 195 -6.01 -24.11 -2.77
N PRO A 196 -7.34 -24.01 -2.67
CA PRO A 196 -8.22 -24.77 -3.54
C PRO A 196 -7.91 -24.47 -5.00
N GLY A 197 -7.74 -25.51 -5.81
CA GLY A 197 -7.66 -25.38 -7.26
C GLY A 197 -8.99 -24.91 -7.85
N ALA A 198 -9.02 -24.64 -9.15
CA ALA A 198 -10.22 -24.21 -9.87
C ALA A 198 -11.38 -25.17 -9.66
N ASP A 199 -11.08 -26.47 -9.51
CA ASP A 199 -12.09 -27.53 -9.31
C ASP A 199 -12.74 -27.54 -7.92
N ARG A 200 -12.19 -26.78 -6.94
CA ARG A 200 -12.77 -26.63 -5.59
C ARG A 200 -13.47 -25.30 -5.37
N MET A 201 -13.39 -24.39 -6.32
CA MET A 201 -14.21 -23.19 -6.35
C MET A 201 -15.54 -23.58 -7.01
N TYR A 202 -16.48 -24.02 -6.22
CA TYR A 202 -17.83 -24.25 -6.72
C TYR A 202 -18.36 -22.95 -7.32
N PRO A 203 -18.98 -23.00 -8.52
CA PRO A 203 -19.82 -21.88 -8.96
C PRO A 203 -20.82 -21.60 -7.83
N ASP A 204 -21.08 -20.34 -7.56
CA ASP A 204 -22.16 -19.97 -6.64
C ASP A 204 -23.46 -20.56 -7.20
N THR A 205 -23.93 -21.66 -6.56
CA THR A 205 -25.12 -22.38 -7.02
C THR A 205 -26.41 -21.63 -6.72
N ASP A 206 -26.34 -20.58 -5.87
CA ASP A 206 -27.48 -19.79 -5.46
C ASP A 206 -27.68 -18.54 -6.36
N SER A 207 -26.70 -18.23 -7.19
CA SER A 207 -26.75 -17.10 -8.11
C SER A 207 -26.71 -17.56 -9.56
N ALA A 208 -27.69 -17.13 -10.35
CA ALA A 208 -27.67 -17.36 -11.78
C ALA A 208 -26.47 -16.66 -12.43
N PRO A 209 -25.82 -17.25 -13.43
CA PRO A 209 -24.75 -16.59 -14.17
C PRO A 209 -25.26 -15.27 -14.77
N ILE A 210 -24.56 -14.18 -14.53
CA ILE A 210 -24.83 -12.89 -15.14
C ILE A 210 -23.98 -12.79 -16.42
N PRO A 211 -24.57 -12.92 -17.61
CA PRO A 211 -23.81 -12.80 -18.86
C PRO A 211 -23.34 -11.35 -19.07
N LEU A 212 -22.06 -11.19 -19.27
CA LEU A 212 -21.47 -9.91 -19.67
C LEU A 212 -21.34 -9.89 -21.19
N SER A 213 -22.18 -9.09 -21.86
CA SER A 213 -22.07 -8.93 -23.30
C SER A 213 -20.80 -8.16 -23.68
N ASN A 214 -20.22 -8.49 -24.83
CA ASN A 214 -19.04 -7.76 -25.32
C ASN A 214 -19.36 -6.26 -25.54
N ASP A 215 -20.57 -5.94 -25.97
CA ASP A 215 -20.99 -4.54 -26.17
C ASP A 215 -21.02 -3.77 -24.85
N TYR A 216 -21.46 -4.41 -23.76
CA TYR A 216 -21.40 -3.83 -22.43
C TYR A 216 -19.96 -3.60 -21.96
N ILE A 217 -19.09 -4.59 -22.15
CA ILE A 217 -17.67 -4.49 -21.82
C ILE A 217 -17.00 -3.36 -22.61
N GLU A 218 -17.27 -3.25 -23.91
CA GLU A 218 -16.72 -2.17 -24.75
C GLU A 218 -17.28 -0.78 -24.36
N SER A 219 -18.53 -0.72 -23.93
CA SER A 219 -19.10 0.53 -23.40
C SER A 219 -18.41 0.99 -22.13
N LEU A 220 -18.09 0.05 -21.23
CA LEU A 220 -17.33 0.34 -20.01
C LEU A 220 -15.90 0.78 -20.32
N ARG A 221 -15.22 0.10 -21.26
CA ARG A 221 -13.85 0.47 -21.68
C ARG A 221 -13.74 1.91 -22.15
N LYS A 222 -14.75 2.41 -22.87
CA LYS A 222 -14.80 3.80 -23.33
C LYS A 222 -14.91 4.82 -22.18
N ASN A 223 -15.43 4.39 -21.07
CA ASN A 223 -15.72 5.24 -19.91
C ASN A 223 -14.81 4.96 -18.70
N ILE A 224 -13.77 4.13 -18.89
CA ILE A 224 -12.79 3.88 -17.81
C ILE A 224 -12.07 5.20 -17.51
N PRO A 225 -12.10 5.67 -16.24
CA PRO A 225 -11.33 6.86 -15.86
C PRO A 225 -9.83 6.59 -15.98
N ASP A 226 -9.07 7.66 -16.22
CA ASP A 226 -7.62 7.55 -16.23
C ASP A 226 -7.09 6.94 -14.93
N GLU A 227 -6.02 6.18 -15.03
CA GLU A 227 -5.29 5.65 -13.88
C GLU A 227 -4.84 6.79 -12.94
N VAL A 228 -4.83 6.52 -11.63
CA VAL A 228 -4.39 7.52 -10.64
C VAL A 228 -2.95 7.95 -10.90
N ALA A 229 -2.10 7.03 -11.34
CA ALA A 229 -0.71 7.32 -11.71
C ALA A 229 -0.63 8.33 -12.87
N ASP A 230 -1.48 8.19 -13.90
CA ASP A 230 -1.50 9.12 -15.04
C ASP A 230 -2.00 10.51 -14.62
N ARG A 231 -3.00 10.55 -13.73
CA ARG A 231 -3.50 11.80 -13.13
C ARG A 231 -2.42 12.51 -12.32
N TYR A 232 -1.62 11.76 -11.55
CA TYR A 232 -0.48 12.29 -10.81
C TYR A 232 0.54 12.94 -11.73
N VAL A 233 0.95 12.21 -12.78
CA VAL A 233 1.88 12.72 -13.81
C VAL A 233 1.32 13.98 -14.47
N GLN A 234 0.02 13.99 -14.75
CA GLN A 234 -0.63 15.16 -15.36
C GLN A 234 -0.64 16.38 -14.43
N CYS A 235 -0.97 16.20 -13.14
CA CYS A 235 -0.90 17.27 -12.13
C CYS A 235 0.51 17.86 -12.02
N THR A 236 1.52 17.00 -12.04
CA THR A 236 2.93 17.42 -12.01
C THR A 236 3.30 18.23 -13.27
N LYS A 237 2.91 17.77 -14.46
CA LYS A 237 3.10 18.51 -15.73
C LYS A 237 2.38 19.87 -15.73
N TRP A 238 1.24 19.96 -15.07
CA TRP A 238 0.48 21.19 -14.91
C TRP A 238 1.10 22.16 -13.88
N GLY A 239 2.13 21.73 -13.17
CA GLY A 239 2.79 22.53 -12.13
C GLY A 239 1.91 22.79 -10.92
N ILE A 240 0.92 21.92 -10.66
CA ILE A 240 0.14 21.95 -9.42
C ILE A 240 1.07 21.54 -8.27
N PRO A 241 1.09 22.27 -7.14
CA PRO A 241 1.90 21.90 -5.98
C PRO A 241 1.51 20.51 -5.44
N GLU A 242 2.51 19.72 -5.04
CA GLU A 242 2.33 18.34 -4.61
C GLU A 242 1.48 18.21 -3.34
N ASP A 243 1.54 19.21 -2.46
CA ASP A 243 0.72 19.29 -1.25
C ASP A 243 -0.80 19.43 -1.51
N CYS A 244 -1.18 19.73 -2.78
CA CYS A 244 -2.56 19.74 -3.23
C CYS A 244 -3.07 18.33 -3.61
N PHE A 245 -2.18 17.39 -3.93
CA PHE A 245 -2.53 16.12 -4.60
C PHE A 245 -3.39 15.22 -3.72
N ASP A 246 -3.03 15.09 -2.44
CA ASP A 246 -3.78 14.29 -1.50
C ASP A 246 -5.27 14.69 -1.46
N TYR A 247 -5.55 15.97 -1.32
CA TYR A 247 -6.92 16.49 -1.32
C TYR A 247 -7.63 16.33 -2.67
N ILE A 248 -6.93 16.63 -3.77
CA ILE A 248 -7.49 16.51 -5.13
C ILE A 248 -7.89 15.07 -5.43
N PHE A 249 -7.08 14.09 -5.06
CA PHE A 249 -7.34 12.69 -5.35
C PHE A 249 -8.33 12.06 -4.36
N THR A 250 -8.23 12.38 -3.07
CA THR A 250 -9.15 11.87 -2.04
C THR A 250 -10.60 12.26 -2.34
N TYR A 251 -10.83 13.50 -2.78
CA TYR A 251 -12.17 13.99 -3.13
C TYR A 251 -12.51 13.90 -4.63
N ASN A 252 -11.65 13.22 -5.41
CA ASN A 252 -11.82 13.04 -6.86
C ASN A 252 -12.09 14.33 -7.62
N HIS A 253 -11.37 15.40 -7.28
CA HIS A 253 -11.51 16.70 -7.94
C HIS A 253 -10.81 16.79 -9.31
N PHE A 254 -9.91 15.86 -9.63
CA PHE A 254 -9.13 15.88 -10.86
C PHE A 254 -9.98 15.99 -12.14
N PRO A 255 -11.09 15.21 -12.31
CA PRO A 255 -11.92 15.35 -13.51
C PRO A 255 -12.52 16.75 -13.65
N ARG A 256 -12.91 17.37 -12.53
CA ARG A 256 -13.46 18.72 -12.53
C ARG A 256 -12.41 19.77 -12.87
N ILE A 257 -11.20 19.64 -12.33
CA ILE A 257 -10.07 20.53 -12.67
C ILE A 257 -9.77 20.44 -14.15
N ARG A 258 -9.70 19.23 -14.73
CA ARG A 258 -9.48 19.01 -16.16
C ARG A 258 -10.55 19.69 -16.99
N GLN A 259 -11.82 19.47 -16.68
CA GLN A 259 -12.94 20.10 -17.38
C GLN A 259 -12.82 21.62 -17.37
N ILE A 260 -12.55 22.23 -16.22
CA ILE A 260 -12.41 23.69 -16.11
C ILE A 260 -11.27 24.20 -16.98
N VAL A 261 -10.12 23.53 -16.97
CA VAL A 261 -8.95 23.90 -17.78
C VAL A 261 -9.28 23.83 -19.27
N GLU A 262 -9.94 22.77 -19.70
CA GLU A 262 -10.33 22.56 -21.12
C GLU A 262 -11.36 23.59 -21.58
N GLU A 263 -12.41 23.84 -20.79
CA GLU A 263 -13.50 24.75 -21.15
C GLU A 263 -13.10 26.24 -21.06
N THR A 264 -12.29 26.58 -20.07
CA THR A 264 -11.96 28.00 -19.80
C THR A 264 -10.60 28.43 -20.35
N GLY A 265 -9.67 27.50 -20.60
CA GLY A 265 -8.29 27.79 -20.94
C GLY A 265 -7.49 28.44 -19.79
N MET A 266 -8.02 28.39 -18.57
CA MET A 266 -7.32 28.94 -17.40
C MET A 266 -6.10 28.10 -17.04
N SER A 267 -5.13 28.73 -16.39
CA SER A 267 -3.91 28.05 -15.93
C SER A 267 -4.25 26.83 -15.06
N PRO A 268 -3.81 25.62 -15.42
CA PRO A 268 -4.04 24.42 -14.61
C PRO A 268 -3.50 24.57 -13.18
N LYS A 269 -2.34 25.23 -13.02
CA LYS A 269 -1.76 25.54 -11.71
C LYS A 269 -2.71 26.39 -10.86
N PHE A 270 -3.32 27.41 -11.46
CA PHE A 270 -4.28 28.26 -10.75
C PHE A 270 -5.50 27.46 -10.30
N VAL A 271 -6.12 26.69 -11.20
CA VAL A 271 -7.30 25.89 -10.89
C VAL A 271 -6.96 24.83 -9.85
N GLY A 272 -5.84 24.11 -10.00
CA GLY A 272 -5.38 23.11 -9.05
C GLY A 272 -5.16 23.69 -7.64
N THR A 273 -4.53 24.87 -7.53
CA THR A 273 -4.34 25.55 -6.23
C THR A 273 -5.64 26.10 -5.65
N LEU A 274 -6.58 26.51 -6.49
CA LEU A 274 -7.91 26.92 -6.01
C LEU A 274 -8.62 25.76 -5.30
N PHE A 275 -8.55 24.56 -5.87
CA PHE A 275 -9.10 23.34 -5.25
C PHE A 275 -8.23 22.87 -4.06
N GLY A 276 -6.93 22.67 -4.26
CA GLY A 276 -6.05 22.05 -3.27
C GLY A 276 -5.76 22.92 -2.05
N HIS A 277 -5.76 24.25 -2.20
CA HIS A 277 -5.52 25.18 -1.08
C HIS A 277 -6.81 25.88 -0.62
N THR A 278 -7.49 26.61 -1.53
CA THR A 278 -8.60 27.47 -1.10
C THR A 278 -9.84 26.66 -0.72
N LEU A 279 -10.26 25.74 -1.58
CA LEU A 279 -11.42 24.88 -1.31
C LEU A 279 -11.14 23.97 -0.10
N ARG A 280 -9.95 23.38 -0.02
CA ARG A 280 -9.52 22.58 1.14
C ARG A 280 -9.58 23.37 2.44
N HIS A 281 -9.10 24.63 2.44
CA HIS A 281 -9.15 25.50 3.62
C HIS A 281 -10.59 25.79 4.05
N LEU A 282 -11.46 26.16 3.10
CA LEU A 282 -12.86 26.43 3.37
C LEU A 282 -13.61 25.18 3.84
N HIS A 283 -13.33 24.02 3.21
CA HIS A 283 -13.87 22.75 3.66
C HIS A 283 -13.47 22.43 5.12
N GLY A 284 -12.22 22.69 5.49
CA GLY A 284 -11.76 22.55 6.88
C GLY A 284 -12.39 23.53 7.85
N GLN A 285 -12.75 24.73 7.37
CA GLN A 285 -13.34 25.80 8.21
C GLN A 285 -14.85 25.64 8.38
N TYR A 286 -15.58 25.28 7.32
CA TYR A 286 -17.05 25.25 7.29
C TYR A 286 -17.66 23.84 7.33
N GLY A 287 -16.85 22.78 7.26
CA GLY A 287 -17.30 21.40 7.14
C GLY A 287 -17.53 20.98 5.70
N GLU A 288 -18.56 20.16 5.44
CA GLU A 288 -18.87 19.65 4.10
C GLU A 288 -19.08 20.79 3.09
N ILE A 289 -18.75 20.52 1.82
CA ILE A 289 -18.96 21.48 0.74
C ILE A 289 -20.47 21.61 0.52
N PRO A 290 -21.07 22.79 0.77
CA PRO A 290 -22.52 22.97 0.76
C PRO A 290 -23.11 23.02 -0.66
N PHE A 291 -22.30 22.87 -1.69
CA PHE A 291 -22.69 22.91 -3.11
C PHE A 291 -21.87 21.94 -3.96
N CYS A 292 -22.40 21.63 -5.16
CA CYS A 292 -21.63 20.83 -6.13
C CYS A 292 -20.43 21.63 -6.67
N THR A 293 -19.26 20.99 -6.79
CA THR A 293 -18.07 21.61 -7.41
C THR A 293 -18.28 22.07 -8.86
N CYS A 294 -19.36 21.61 -9.51
CA CYS A 294 -19.81 22.15 -10.79
C CYS A 294 -20.10 23.66 -10.72
N ARG A 295 -20.48 24.19 -9.54
CA ARG A 295 -20.70 25.61 -9.34
C ARG A 295 -19.38 26.41 -9.40
N ILE A 296 -18.27 25.83 -8.98
CA ILE A 296 -16.92 26.41 -9.15
C ILE A 296 -16.59 26.54 -10.64
N ALA A 297 -16.91 25.50 -11.44
CA ALA A 297 -16.70 25.56 -12.87
C ALA A 297 -17.53 26.68 -13.53
N LYS A 298 -18.82 26.79 -13.14
CA LYS A 298 -19.71 27.87 -13.61
C LYS A 298 -19.20 29.26 -13.20
N MET A 299 -18.73 29.41 -11.98
CA MET A 299 -18.12 30.67 -11.50
C MET A 299 -16.91 31.07 -12.34
N LEU A 300 -16.00 30.14 -12.61
CA LEU A 300 -14.81 30.41 -13.41
C LEU A 300 -15.15 30.71 -14.88
N ALA A 301 -16.14 30.01 -15.44
CA ALA A 301 -16.67 30.32 -16.78
C ALA A 301 -17.31 31.73 -16.82
N PHE A 302 -18.08 32.11 -15.80
CA PHE A 302 -18.65 33.45 -15.64
C PHE A 302 -17.54 34.53 -15.58
N LEU A 303 -16.51 34.34 -14.77
CA LEU A 303 -15.39 35.28 -14.70
C LEU A 303 -14.69 35.46 -16.06
N LYS A 304 -14.55 34.38 -16.83
CA LYS A 304 -13.99 34.44 -18.18
C LYS A 304 -14.91 35.23 -19.13
N ALA A 305 -16.21 34.96 -19.11
CA ALA A 305 -17.18 35.62 -19.96
C ALA A 305 -17.25 37.13 -19.69
N GLU A 306 -17.22 37.52 -18.42
CA GLU A 306 -17.23 38.93 -17.98
C GLU A 306 -15.87 39.62 -18.08
N ASN A 307 -14.86 38.93 -18.57
CA ASN A 307 -13.47 39.41 -18.66
C ASN A 307 -12.95 39.95 -17.30
N ILE A 308 -13.22 39.15 -16.25
CA ILE A 308 -12.77 39.42 -14.87
C ILE A 308 -11.57 38.52 -14.56
N HIS A 309 -10.53 39.09 -13.98
CA HIS A 309 -9.30 38.31 -13.67
C HIS A 309 -9.59 37.26 -12.60
N PRO A 310 -9.22 35.97 -12.83
CA PRO A 310 -9.64 34.83 -12.00
C PRO A 310 -9.12 34.86 -10.56
N ALA A 311 -8.15 35.70 -10.21
CA ALA A 311 -7.64 35.83 -8.83
C ALA A 311 -8.75 36.15 -7.80
N ILE A 312 -9.85 36.81 -8.23
CA ILE A 312 -11.00 37.14 -7.38
C ILE A 312 -11.78 35.88 -6.93
N ALA A 313 -11.67 34.76 -7.66
CA ALA A 313 -12.37 33.52 -7.37
C ALA A 313 -12.18 33.04 -5.91
N LYS A 314 -11.02 33.33 -5.31
CA LYS A 314 -10.76 32.97 -3.91
C LYS A 314 -11.71 33.67 -2.93
N LYS A 315 -12.04 34.94 -3.17
CA LYS A 315 -13.02 35.68 -2.36
C LYS A 315 -14.45 35.24 -2.67
N MET A 316 -14.77 35.04 -3.95
CA MET A 316 -16.09 34.55 -4.35
C MET A 316 -16.40 33.18 -3.75
N LEU A 317 -15.42 32.28 -3.76
CA LEU A 317 -15.59 30.94 -3.19
C LEU A 317 -15.94 30.98 -1.71
N LYS A 318 -15.40 31.92 -0.93
CA LYS A 318 -15.76 32.11 0.47
C LYS A 318 -17.24 32.49 0.62
N VAL A 319 -17.72 33.47 -0.16
CA VAL A 319 -19.13 33.88 -0.13
C VAL A 319 -20.05 32.75 -0.56
N MET A 320 -19.63 31.94 -1.56
CA MET A 320 -20.38 30.75 -1.97
C MET A 320 -20.52 29.68 -0.88
N PHE A 321 -19.60 29.62 0.10
CA PHE A 321 -19.77 28.75 1.27
C PHE A 321 -20.77 29.31 2.28
N GLU A 322 -20.84 30.64 2.39
CA GLU A 322 -21.76 31.34 3.30
C GLU A 322 -23.20 31.39 2.74
N ASP A 323 -23.33 31.56 1.40
CA ASP A 323 -24.60 31.50 0.68
C ASP A 323 -24.42 30.72 -0.65
N PRO A 324 -24.73 29.41 -0.65
CA PRO A 324 -24.53 28.55 -1.81
C PRO A 324 -25.40 28.87 -3.04
N GLU A 325 -26.52 29.57 -2.87
CA GLU A 325 -27.46 29.86 -3.96
C GLU A 325 -27.31 31.26 -4.55
N MET A 326 -26.51 32.14 -3.93
CA MET A 326 -26.31 33.52 -4.39
C MET A 326 -25.77 33.61 -5.80
N ASP A 327 -26.32 34.46 -6.64
CA ASP A 327 -25.84 34.68 -8.00
C ASP A 327 -24.44 35.28 -8.05
N PHE A 328 -23.66 34.96 -9.09
CA PHE A 328 -22.25 35.39 -9.19
C PHE A 328 -22.09 36.91 -9.29
N ALA A 329 -23.06 37.61 -9.90
CA ALA A 329 -23.10 39.07 -9.96
C ALA A 329 -23.32 39.67 -8.56
N ASP A 330 -24.22 39.07 -7.79
CA ASP A 330 -24.48 39.48 -6.41
C ASP A 330 -23.28 39.23 -5.50
N ILE A 331 -22.61 38.09 -5.68
CA ILE A 331 -21.35 37.79 -4.99
C ILE A 331 -20.30 38.87 -5.28
N LEU A 332 -20.15 39.32 -6.53
CA LEU A 332 -19.25 40.41 -6.88
C LEU A 332 -19.62 41.72 -6.15
N THR A 333 -20.88 42.00 -6.02
CA THR A 333 -21.40 43.16 -5.26
C THR A 333 -21.08 43.05 -3.77
N VAL A 334 -21.31 41.88 -3.16
CA VAL A 334 -21.03 41.62 -1.74
C VAL A 334 -19.53 41.79 -1.43
N ILE A 335 -18.64 41.32 -2.31
CA ILE A 335 -17.19 41.49 -2.12
C ILE A 335 -16.67 42.90 -2.50
N GLY A 336 -17.57 43.80 -2.94
CA GLY A 336 -17.23 45.18 -3.30
C GLY A 336 -16.41 45.29 -4.60
N PHE A 337 -16.59 44.37 -5.54
CA PHE A 337 -15.87 44.43 -6.81
C PHE A 337 -16.38 45.58 -7.69
N GLN A 338 -15.46 46.36 -8.20
CA GLN A 338 -15.73 47.41 -9.19
C GLN A 338 -14.85 47.19 -10.41
N LYS A 339 -15.48 47.15 -11.59
CA LYS A 339 -14.73 46.98 -12.85
C LYS A 339 -14.01 48.28 -13.16
N MET A 340 -12.67 48.19 -13.30
CA MET A 340 -11.79 49.30 -13.62
C MET A 340 -10.90 48.95 -14.80
N ASP A 341 -10.51 49.96 -15.60
CA ASP A 341 -9.55 49.74 -16.68
C ASP A 341 -8.16 49.50 -16.14
N ALA A 342 -7.42 48.55 -16.73
CA ALA A 342 -6.06 48.24 -16.37
C ALA A 342 -5.11 49.46 -16.50
N LYS A 343 -5.39 50.37 -17.45
CA LYS A 343 -4.61 51.60 -17.62
C LYS A 343 -4.80 52.56 -16.43
N GLU A 344 -6.06 52.75 -16.03
CA GLU A 344 -6.39 53.60 -14.87
C GLU A 344 -5.75 53.08 -13.58
N LEU A 345 -5.78 51.73 -13.38
CA LEU A 345 -5.12 51.10 -12.22
C LEU A 345 -3.58 51.31 -12.23
N LYS A 346 -2.96 51.23 -13.41
CA LYS A 346 -1.51 51.47 -13.55
C LYS A 346 -1.13 52.94 -13.31
N GLU A 347 -1.97 53.87 -13.76
CA GLU A 347 -1.78 55.30 -13.50
C GLU A 347 -1.89 55.58 -12.01
N LYS A 348 -2.89 55.05 -11.36
CA LYS A 348 -3.09 55.18 -9.91
C LYS A 348 -1.96 54.53 -9.10
N ALA A 349 -1.42 53.41 -9.56
CA ALA A 349 -0.21 52.81 -8.96
C ALA A 349 1.02 53.75 -9.03
N LYS A 350 1.22 54.40 -10.18
CA LYS A 350 2.29 55.36 -10.39
C LYS A 350 2.10 56.62 -9.57
N GLU A 351 0.90 57.09 -9.37
CA GLU A 351 0.58 58.21 -8.47
C GLU A 351 0.90 57.91 -7.02
N LEU A 352 0.46 56.77 -6.53
CA LEU A 352 0.74 56.28 -5.18
C LEU A 352 2.25 56.06 -4.96
N ALA A 353 2.95 55.56 -5.99
CA ALA A 353 4.42 55.41 -5.94
C ALA A 353 5.18 56.73 -5.76
N LYS A 354 4.63 57.85 -6.27
CA LYS A 354 5.21 59.20 -6.13
C LYS A 354 4.84 59.83 -4.79
N ALA A 355 3.82 59.39 -4.11
CA ALA A 355 3.39 59.93 -2.83
C ALA A 355 4.43 59.68 -1.72
N PRO A 356 4.56 60.65 -0.76
CA PRO A 356 5.47 60.48 0.36
C PRO A 356 5.03 59.30 1.23
N PHE A 357 5.91 58.35 1.49
CA PHE A 357 5.67 57.18 2.31
C PHE A 357 6.13 57.44 3.75
N THR A 358 5.26 57.37 4.69
CA THR A 358 5.59 57.48 6.13
C THR A 358 5.58 56.07 6.72
N PRO A 359 6.72 55.54 7.11
CA PRO A 359 6.81 54.18 7.61
C PRO A 359 6.19 54.03 9.02
N ASN A 360 5.38 53.00 9.22
CA ASN A 360 4.77 52.66 10.51
C ASN A 360 5.76 51.99 11.49
N ARG A 361 7.02 51.71 11.09
CA ARG A 361 8.03 51.00 11.91
C ARG A 361 9.38 51.70 11.85
N LYS A 362 10.16 51.56 12.96
CA LYS A 362 11.50 52.15 13.07
C LYS A 362 12.54 51.54 12.11
N ASN A 363 12.35 50.31 11.64
CA ASN A 363 13.23 49.62 10.68
C ASN A 363 12.46 49.34 9.38
N THR A 364 12.54 50.23 8.42
CA THR A 364 11.86 50.13 7.13
C THR A 364 12.74 49.39 6.12
N LYS A 365 12.14 48.41 5.45
CA LYS A 365 12.77 47.72 4.30
C LYS A 365 12.29 48.35 2.99
N PRO A 366 13.10 48.31 1.89
CA PRO A 366 12.67 48.85 0.60
C PRO A 366 11.31 48.32 0.09
N CYS A 367 10.95 47.06 0.45
CA CYS A 367 9.69 46.48 0.08
C CYS A 367 8.47 46.99 0.87
N ASP A 368 8.65 47.71 2.00
CA ASP A 368 7.53 48.14 2.84
C ASP A 368 6.66 49.19 2.14
N LYS A 369 7.28 50.07 1.34
CA LYS A 369 6.55 51.04 0.50
C LYS A 369 5.68 50.32 -0.54
N VAL A 370 6.26 49.38 -1.27
CA VAL A 370 5.54 48.59 -2.28
C VAL A 370 4.39 47.80 -1.63
N ASN A 371 4.63 47.16 -0.47
CA ASN A 371 3.62 46.41 0.26
C ASN A 371 2.45 47.29 0.74
N SER A 372 2.73 48.53 1.19
CA SER A 372 1.71 49.47 1.60
C SER A 372 0.83 49.91 0.44
N ILE A 373 1.44 50.29 -0.66
CA ILE A 373 0.76 50.71 -1.89
C ILE A 373 -0.07 49.54 -2.44
N MET A 374 0.52 48.34 -2.48
CA MET A 374 -0.21 47.12 -2.91
C MET A 374 -1.34 46.76 -1.96
N GLY A 375 -1.27 47.07 -0.67
CA GLY A 375 -2.37 46.95 0.28
C GLY A 375 -3.60 47.76 -0.14
N GLU A 376 -3.41 49.02 -0.57
CA GLU A 376 -4.47 49.88 -1.07
C GLU A 376 -4.99 49.44 -2.45
N LEU A 377 -4.07 49.17 -3.35
CA LEU A 377 -4.40 48.76 -4.73
C LEU A 377 -4.99 47.36 -4.83
N SER A 378 -4.71 46.48 -3.88
CA SER A 378 -5.21 45.07 -3.94
C SER A 378 -6.73 44.99 -3.91
N LEU A 379 -7.40 45.88 -3.22
CA LEU A 379 -8.87 45.94 -3.16
C LEU A 379 -9.48 46.32 -4.50
N MET A 380 -8.84 47.26 -5.21
CA MET A 380 -9.29 47.75 -6.52
C MET A 380 -8.78 46.90 -7.69
N GLY A 381 -7.58 46.40 -7.58
CA GLY A 381 -6.92 45.62 -8.63
C GLY A 381 -7.37 44.17 -8.70
N LEU A 382 -7.88 43.60 -7.57
CA LEU A 382 -8.31 42.23 -7.53
C LEU A 382 -9.52 42.00 -8.44
N GLY A 383 -9.37 41.14 -9.43
CA GLY A 383 -10.41 40.87 -10.43
C GLY A 383 -10.30 41.74 -11.68
N ASN A 384 -9.55 42.84 -11.67
CA ASN A 384 -9.34 43.70 -12.84
C ASN A 384 -8.03 43.36 -13.58
N MET A 385 -6.97 42.99 -12.87
CA MET A 385 -5.72 42.57 -13.48
C MET A 385 -4.87 41.68 -12.55
N ASN A 386 -3.73 41.21 -13.07
CA ASN A 386 -2.76 40.48 -12.27
C ASN A 386 -2.04 41.45 -11.29
N LEU A 387 -2.20 41.23 -9.99
CA LEU A 387 -1.59 42.07 -8.97
C LEU A 387 -0.06 42.04 -9.00
N GLY A 388 0.57 40.97 -9.47
CA GLY A 388 2.02 40.88 -9.65
C GLY A 388 2.52 41.75 -10.82
N GLU A 389 1.68 41.98 -11.84
CA GLU A 389 1.98 42.92 -12.91
C GLU A 389 1.84 44.39 -12.42
N LEU A 390 0.79 44.60 -11.64
CA LEU A 390 0.56 45.93 -11.03
C LEU A 390 1.70 46.32 -10.09
N ALA A 391 2.23 45.37 -9.32
CA ALA A 391 3.35 45.60 -8.42
C ALA A 391 4.67 45.99 -9.14
N LYS A 392 4.83 45.66 -10.41
CA LYS A 392 6.00 46.06 -11.23
C LYS A 392 5.96 47.50 -11.70
N GLU A 393 4.81 48.16 -11.62
CA GLU A 393 4.62 49.57 -11.98
C GLU A 393 4.94 50.51 -10.83
N ILE A 394 5.12 49.99 -9.62
CA ILE A 394 5.47 50.69 -8.38
C ILE A 394 7.00 50.66 -8.16
#